data_e679dd4d18b34794b9b50fbd4e11d9f0
#
_entry.id   e679dd4d18b34794b9b50fbd4e11d9f0
#
_cell.length_a   1.000
_cell.length_b   1.000
_cell.length_c   1.000
_cell.angle_alpha   90.00
_cell.angle_beta   90.00
_cell.angle_gamma   90.00
#
_symmetry.space_group_name_H-M   'P 1'
#
loop_
_entity.id
_entity.type
_entity.pdbx_description
1 polymer ?
#
loop_
_entity_poly.entity_id
_entity_poly.type
_entity_poly.pdbx_seq_one_letter_code
_entity_poly.pdbx_strand_id
1 'polypeptide(L)'
;MARTYLVVIDDSAEARVALRFAARRAAKTDGEVDVLAVVEPQDFVQWGGVQAAIEEEQRLRIEGIVAASVGEIMSAAGITPEIVVRQGDPVAAVRGHIGTREDVAALVLGAAPSGHPGPLVAHFTGHDAGKLPCPVMIIPGSLSEDQLETLS
;
A
#
# COMPACT_ATOMS: atom_id res chain seq x y z
N MET A 1 -18.73 12.04 -5.87
CA MET A 1 -17.87 11.41 -4.85
C MET A 1 -16.46 11.27 -5.40
N ALA A 2 -15.47 11.65 -4.61
CA ALA A 2 -14.08 11.47 -4.99
C ALA A 2 -13.75 9.97 -5.06
N ARG A 3 -12.94 9.58 -6.04
CA ARG A 3 -12.43 8.22 -6.14
C ARG A 3 -11.23 8.07 -5.23
N THR A 4 -11.27 7.07 -4.35
CA THR A 4 -10.14 6.79 -3.46
C THR A 4 -9.37 5.59 -3.98
N TYR A 5 -8.06 5.77 -4.15
CA TYR A 5 -7.14 4.69 -4.51
C TYR A 5 -6.42 4.22 -3.25
N LEU A 6 -6.65 2.97 -2.89
CA LEU A 6 -5.99 2.37 -1.73
C LEU A 6 -4.68 1.73 -2.19
N VAL A 7 -3.56 2.21 -1.65
CA VAL A 7 -2.23 1.67 -1.93
C VAL A 7 -1.69 1.01 -0.69
N VAL A 8 -1.24 -0.23 -0.82
CA VAL A 8 -0.52 -0.89 0.28
C VAL A 8 0.97 -0.65 0.09
N ILE A 9 1.61 -0.09 1.10
CA ILE A 9 3.03 0.25 1.03
C ILE A 9 3.85 -0.53 2.04
N ASP A 10 5.02 -0.96 1.60
CA ASP A 10 6.09 -1.50 2.41
C ASP A 10 7.41 -0.79 2.00
N ASP A 11 8.55 -1.32 2.37
CA ASP A 11 9.84 -0.74 2.01
C ASP A 11 10.36 -1.18 0.63
N SER A 12 9.55 -1.90 -0.16
CA SER A 12 9.94 -2.38 -1.48
C SER A 12 9.91 -1.28 -2.54
N ALA A 13 10.73 -1.46 -3.57
CA ALA A 13 10.77 -0.53 -4.70
C ALA A 13 9.46 -0.55 -5.49
N GLU A 14 8.85 -1.72 -5.68
CA GLU A 14 7.58 -1.86 -6.39
C GLU A 14 6.41 -1.19 -5.68
N ALA A 15 6.42 -1.15 -4.35
CA ALA A 15 5.41 -0.42 -3.60
C ALA A 15 5.50 1.09 -3.86
N ARG A 16 6.71 1.64 -3.99
CA ARG A 16 6.90 3.05 -4.35
C ARG A 16 6.43 3.35 -5.76
N VAL A 17 6.65 2.44 -6.71
CA VAL A 17 6.15 2.58 -8.08
C VAL A 17 4.63 2.61 -8.08
N ALA A 18 3.98 1.71 -7.33
CA ALA A 18 2.53 1.68 -7.16
C ALA A 18 2.01 2.99 -6.54
N LEU A 19 2.71 3.51 -5.56
CA LEU A 19 2.34 4.77 -4.91
C LEU A 19 2.42 5.95 -5.88
N ARG A 20 3.46 6.02 -6.70
CA ARG A 20 3.60 7.06 -7.75
C ARG A 20 2.48 6.97 -8.77
N PHE A 21 2.14 5.75 -9.19
CA PHE A 21 1.02 5.54 -10.10
C PHE A 21 -0.30 6.05 -9.50
N ALA A 22 -0.60 5.65 -8.27
CA ALA A 22 -1.83 6.05 -7.59
C ALA A 22 -1.91 7.56 -7.38
N ALA A 23 -0.81 8.21 -7.02
CA ALA A 23 -0.75 9.65 -6.83
C ALA A 23 -1.08 10.39 -8.14
N ARG A 24 -0.46 9.99 -9.25
CA ARG A 24 -0.73 10.59 -10.56
C ARG A 24 -2.15 10.32 -11.04
N ARG A 25 -2.61 9.10 -10.85
CA ARG A 25 -4.00 8.74 -11.20
C ARG A 25 -5.02 9.58 -10.42
N ALA A 26 -4.81 9.72 -9.12
CA ALA A 26 -5.67 10.55 -8.28
C ALA A 26 -5.65 12.01 -8.75
N ALA A 27 -4.48 12.55 -9.06
CA ALA A 27 -4.36 13.93 -9.58
C ALA A 27 -5.13 14.11 -10.89
N LYS A 28 -5.04 13.14 -11.79
CA LYS A 28 -5.72 13.20 -13.10
C LYS A 28 -7.23 12.96 -13.03
N THR A 29 -7.72 12.30 -12.00
CA THR A 29 -9.14 11.95 -11.86
C THR A 29 -9.84 12.74 -10.75
N ASP A 30 -9.18 13.73 -10.18
CA ASP A 30 -9.66 14.48 -9.03
C ASP A 30 -10.02 13.57 -7.86
N GLY A 31 -9.18 12.58 -7.63
CA GLY A 31 -9.36 11.55 -6.61
C GLY A 31 -8.49 11.76 -5.38
N GLU A 32 -8.57 10.80 -4.49
CA GLU A 32 -7.83 10.76 -3.25
C GLU A 32 -6.97 9.49 -3.17
N VAL A 33 -5.95 9.52 -2.32
CA VAL A 33 -5.10 8.36 -2.03
C VAL A 33 -5.18 8.02 -0.56
N ASP A 34 -5.47 6.77 -0.28
CA ASP A 34 -5.41 6.16 1.04
C ASP A 34 -4.21 5.21 1.05
N VAL A 35 -3.32 5.39 1.99
CA VAL A 35 -2.10 4.59 2.11
C VAL A 35 -2.22 3.68 3.33
N LEU A 36 -2.13 2.39 3.10
CA LEU A 36 -2.13 1.38 4.15
C LEU A 36 -0.74 0.77 4.27
N ALA A 37 -0.13 0.90 5.43
CA ALA A 37 1.10 0.20 5.79
C ALA A 37 0.76 -0.90 6.78
N VAL A 38 1.28 -2.10 6.54
CA VAL A 38 1.06 -3.24 7.43
C VAL A 38 2.37 -3.65 8.06
N VAL A 39 2.37 -3.72 9.38
CA VAL A 39 3.50 -4.21 10.18
C VAL A 39 3.20 -5.64 10.59
N GLU A 40 4.01 -6.57 10.12
CA GLU A 40 3.87 -7.96 10.52
C GLU A 40 4.39 -8.15 11.95
N PRO A 41 3.64 -8.87 12.80
CA PRO A 41 4.15 -9.24 14.12
C PRO A 41 5.36 -10.15 13.94
N GLN A 42 6.42 -9.87 14.67
CA GLN A 42 7.60 -10.75 14.64
C GLN A 42 7.50 -11.79 15.74
N ASP A 43 7.80 -13.05 15.38
CA ASP A 43 7.91 -14.13 16.32
C ASP A 43 9.22 -14.01 17.11
N PHE A 44 9.19 -13.24 18.18
CA PHE A 44 10.27 -13.23 19.14
C PHE A 44 10.01 -14.24 20.24
N VAL A 45 11.05 -15.02 20.58
CA VAL A 45 11.05 -15.85 21.78
C VAL A 45 10.80 -14.93 22.98
N GLN A 46 9.83 -15.29 23.79
CA GLN A 46 9.30 -14.51 24.88
C GLN A 46 10.34 -14.05 25.90
N TRP A 47 10.69 -12.79 25.82
CA TRP A 47 11.46 -12.12 26.84
C TRP A 47 10.60 -10.98 27.41
N GLY A 48 9.61 -11.25 28.26
CA GLY A 48 8.71 -10.27 28.92
C GLY A 48 8.87 -8.83 28.41
N GLY A 49 8.18 -7.92 28.39
CA GLY A 49 8.26 -6.53 27.96
C GLY A 49 9.15 -6.14 26.74
N VAL A 50 10.17 -6.93 26.39
CA VAL A 50 11.09 -6.66 25.29
C VAL A 50 10.40 -6.78 23.93
N GLN A 51 9.48 -7.74 23.80
CA GLN A 51 8.71 -7.92 22.55
C GLN A 51 7.88 -6.70 22.23
N ALA A 52 7.18 -6.14 23.21
CA ALA A 52 6.37 -4.95 23.03
C ALA A 52 7.22 -3.73 22.64
N ALA A 53 8.40 -3.59 23.20
CA ALA A 53 9.32 -2.51 22.86
C ALA A 53 9.86 -2.65 21.44
N ILE A 54 10.17 -3.87 20.99
CA ILE A 54 10.65 -4.14 19.63
C ILE A 54 9.54 -3.90 18.60
N GLU A 55 8.31 -4.35 18.87
CA GLU A 55 7.16 -4.11 18.00
C GLU A 55 6.88 -2.61 17.85
N GLU A 56 6.95 -1.85 18.93
CA GLU A 56 6.77 -0.40 18.90
C GLU A 56 7.89 0.29 18.10
N GLU A 57 9.14 -0.13 18.29
CA GLU A 57 10.27 0.40 17.54
C GLU A 57 10.10 0.13 16.03
N GLN A 58 9.67 -1.07 15.66
CA GLN A 58 9.40 -1.42 14.28
C GLN A 58 8.25 -0.63 13.68
N ARG A 59 7.17 -0.45 14.43
CA ARG A 59 6.04 0.36 14.01
C ARG A 59 6.48 1.78 13.72
N LEU A 60 7.24 2.38 14.63
CA LEU A 60 7.77 3.74 14.46
C LEU A 60 8.71 3.85 13.26
N ARG A 61 9.54 2.82 13.03
CA ARG A 61 10.42 2.77 11.87
C ARG A 61 9.65 2.73 10.56
N ILE A 62 8.63 1.89 10.47
CA ILE A 62 7.78 1.80 9.27
C ILE A 62 6.99 3.08 9.08
N GLU A 63 6.44 3.66 10.12
CA GLU A 63 5.77 4.96 10.05
C GLU A 63 6.71 6.05 9.49
N GLY A 64 7.97 6.05 9.92
CA GLY A 64 8.97 6.98 9.42
C GLY A 64 9.29 6.78 7.93
N ILE A 65 9.45 5.53 7.50
CA ILE A 65 9.68 5.18 6.10
C ILE A 65 8.49 5.59 5.23
N VAL A 66 7.29 5.26 5.68
CA VAL A 66 6.05 5.60 4.98
C VAL A 66 5.89 7.12 4.88
N ALA A 67 6.08 7.82 5.98
CA ALA A 67 5.96 9.28 6.00
C ALA A 67 6.93 9.96 5.03
N ALA A 68 8.17 9.50 4.99
CA ALA A 68 9.19 10.05 4.08
C ALA A 68 8.86 9.77 2.61
N SER A 69 8.53 8.53 2.27
CA SER A 69 8.22 8.11 0.89
C SER A 69 6.91 8.73 0.40
N VAL A 70 5.89 8.70 1.22
CA VAL A 70 4.56 9.22 0.89
C VAL A 70 4.61 10.75 0.77
N GLY A 71 5.29 11.42 1.69
CA GLY A 71 5.40 12.88 1.68
C GLY A 71 6.00 13.40 0.39
N GLU A 72 7.11 12.81 -0.06
CA GLU A 72 7.78 13.22 -1.29
C GLU A 72 6.91 12.98 -2.54
N ILE A 73 6.37 11.78 -2.66
CA ILE A 73 5.58 11.38 -3.84
C ILE A 73 4.26 12.14 -3.92
N MET A 74 3.57 12.27 -2.82
CA MET A 74 2.25 12.92 -2.77
C MET A 74 2.37 14.44 -2.96
N SER A 75 3.40 15.05 -2.37
CA SER A 75 3.67 16.47 -2.54
C SER A 75 3.93 16.81 -4.00
N ALA A 76 4.70 15.99 -4.70
CA ALA A 76 4.97 16.18 -6.13
C ALA A 76 3.70 16.11 -6.99
N ALA A 77 2.72 15.31 -6.59
CA ALA A 77 1.44 15.19 -7.29
C ALA A 77 0.36 16.18 -6.79
N GLY A 78 0.64 16.93 -5.75
CA GLY A 78 -0.35 17.84 -5.14
C GLY A 78 -1.45 17.12 -4.36
N ILE A 79 -1.19 15.92 -3.89
CA ILE A 79 -2.15 15.07 -3.16
C ILE A 79 -1.81 15.06 -1.68
N THR A 80 -2.82 15.19 -0.83
CA THR A 80 -2.70 14.97 0.62
C THR A 80 -3.28 13.60 0.94
N PRO A 81 -2.44 12.59 1.24
CA PRO A 81 -2.93 11.24 1.48
C PRO A 81 -3.46 11.07 2.89
N GLU A 82 -4.36 10.11 3.05
CA GLU A 82 -4.65 9.53 4.35
C GLU A 82 -3.68 8.36 4.56
N ILE A 83 -3.06 8.28 5.73
CA ILE A 83 -2.08 7.23 6.04
C ILE A 83 -2.58 6.45 7.25
N VAL A 84 -2.71 5.14 7.09
CA VAL A 84 -3.11 4.22 8.15
C VAL A 84 -2.05 3.14 8.30
N VAL A 85 -1.62 2.91 9.53
CA VAL A 85 -0.69 1.82 9.86
C VAL A 85 -1.45 0.77 10.65
N ARG A 86 -1.42 -0.47 10.18
CA ARG A 86 -2.06 -1.61 10.84
C ARG A 86 -1.02 -2.66 11.20
N GLN A 87 -1.28 -3.37 12.28
CA GLN A 87 -0.46 -4.50 12.70
C GLN A 87 -1.21 -5.79 12.45
N GLY A 88 -0.51 -6.81 11.96
CA GLY A 88 -1.10 -8.12 11.75
C GLY A 88 -0.77 -8.72 10.39
N ASP A 89 -1.59 -9.68 9.97
CA ASP A 89 -1.47 -10.32 8.67
C ASP A 89 -1.83 -9.36 7.54
N PRO A 90 -1.00 -9.20 6.50
CA PRO A 90 -1.25 -8.24 5.43
C PRO A 90 -2.58 -8.46 4.69
N VAL A 91 -2.93 -9.70 4.39
CA VAL A 91 -4.19 -10.01 3.69
C VAL A 91 -5.40 -9.63 4.53
N ALA A 92 -5.38 -9.99 5.82
CA ALA A 92 -6.46 -9.67 6.75
C ALA A 92 -6.57 -8.15 6.96
N ALA A 93 -5.44 -7.45 7.06
CA ALA A 93 -5.42 -6.01 7.24
C ALA A 93 -6.03 -5.29 6.01
N VAL A 94 -5.69 -5.72 4.81
CA VAL A 94 -6.25 -5.14 3.57
C VAL A 94 -7.75 -5.40 3.49
N ARG A 95 -8.19 -6.61 3.72
CA ARG A 95 -9.63 -6.95 3.74
C ARG A 95 -10.41 -6.13 4.76
N GLY A 96 -9.89 -6.03 5.97
CA GLY A 96 -10.52 -5.26 7.03
C GLY A 96 -10.63 -3.79 6.68
N HIS A 97 -9.58 -3.22 6.10
CA HIS A 97 -9.56 -1.83 5.72
C HIS A 97 -10.54 -1.52 4.58
N ILE A 98 -10.56 -2.33 3.54
CA ILE A 98 -11.51 -2.18 2.42
C ILE A 98 -12.95 -2.32 2.92
N GLY A 99 -13.21 -3.24 3.84
CA GLY A 99 -14.54 -3.46 4.40
C GLY A 99 -15.11 -2.29 5.20
N THR A 100 -14.25 -1.38 5.68
CA THR A 100 -14.69 -0.18 6.41
C THR A 100 -14.95 1.02 5.51
N ARG A 101 -14.68 0.91 4.22
CA ARG A 101 -14.79 2.03 3.25
C ARG A 101 -15.64 1.62 2.06
N GLU A 102 -16.53 2.52 1.65
CA GLU A 102 -17.39 2.34 0.47
C GLU A 102 -16.89 3.08 -0.77
N ASP A 103 -15.90 3.95 -0.60
CA ASP A 103 -15.43 4.87 -1.64
C ASP A 103 -14.14 4.41 -2.34
N VAL A 104 -13.66 3.21 -2.06
CA VAL A 104 -12.44 2.69 -2.69
C VAL A 104 -12.72 2.32 -4.14
N ALA A 105 -12.11 3.06 -5.06
CA ALA A 105 -12.25 2.84 -6.49
C ALA A 105 -11.34 1.72 -7.01
N ALA A 106 -10.20 1.51 -6.37
CA ALA A 106 -9.28 0.43 -6.71
C ALA A 106 -8.31 0.15 -5.56
N LEU A 107 -7.96 -1.12 -5.41
CA LEU A 107 -6.81 -1.55 -4.60
C LEU A 107 -5.59 -1.56 -5.53
N VAL A 108 -4.57 -0.78 -5.21
CA VAL A 108 -3.36 -0.61 -6.03
C VAL A 108 -2.20 -1.34 -5.37
N LEU A 109 -1.65 -2.32 -6.05
CA LEU A 109 -0.56 -3.16 -5.55
C LEU A 109 0.63 -3.10 -6.49
N GLY A 110 1.83 -2.99 -5.94
CA GLY A 110 3.07 -3.13 -6.70
C GLY A 110 3.46 -4.59 -6.85
N ALA A 111 3.87 -4.98 -8.05
CA ALA A 111 4.37 -6.31 -8.32
C ALA A 111 5.88 -6.29 -8.54
N ALA A 112 6.60 -7.18 -7.85
CA ALA A 112 8.03 -7.30 -8.04
C ALA A 112 8.35 -7.65 -9.50
N PRO A 113 9.37 -7.01 -10.12
CA PRO A 113 9.63 -7.20 -11.55
C PRO A 113 10.24 -8.56 -11.89
N SER A 114 10.72 -9.30 -10.90
CA SER A 114 11.29 -10.63 -11.08
C SER A 114 11.00 -11.52 -9.88
N GLY A 115 10.92 -12.82 -10.09
CA GLY A 115 10.62 -13.79 -9.04
C GLY A 115 9.14 -13.76 -8.64
N HIS A 116 8.87 -13.98 -7.36
CA HIS A 116 7.51 -13.96 -6.83
C HIS A 116 6.99 -12.52 -6.80
N PRO A 117 5.77 -12.26 -7.30
CA PRO A 117 5.26 -10.87 -7.41
C PRO A 117 4.93 -10.22 -6.07
N GLY A 118 4.87 -10.98 -4.99
CA GLY A 118 4.50 -10.55 -3.67
C GLY A 118 3.26 -11.26 -3.14
N PRO A 119 3.12 -11.41 -1.81
CA PRO A 119 2.01 -12.18 -1.23
C PRO A 119 0.65 -11.54 -1.45
N LEU A 120 0.55 -10.22 -1.45
CA LEU A 120 -0.71 -9.54 -1.69
C LEU A 120 -1.15 -9.67 -3.14
N VAL A 121 -0.22 -9.53 -4.09
CA VAL A 121 -0.52 -9.72 -5.51
C VAL A 121 -0.99 -11.15 -5.76
N ALA A 122 -0.28 -12.15 -5.24
CA ALA A 122 -0.64 -13.56 -5.39
C ALA A 122 -2.03 -13.86 -4.82
N HIS A 123 -2.34 -13.33 -3.64
CA HIS A 123 -3.61 -13.57 -2.99
C HIS A 123 -4.80 -12.89 -3.70
N PHE A 124 -4.67 -11.59 -4.00
CA PHE A 124 -5.78 -10.81 -4.55
C PHE A 124 -6.00 -10.97 -6.05
N THR A 125 -5.08 -11.59 -6.78
CA THR A 125 -5.29 -12.00 -8.17
C THR A 125 -5.74 -13.44 -8.30
N GLY A 126 -5.67 -14.22 -7.24
CA GLY A 126 -6.06 -15.62 -7.20
C GLY A 126 -7.31 -15.86 -6.36
N HIS A 127 -7.10 -16.17 -5.10
CA HIS A 127 -8.14 -16.67 -4.20
C HIS A 127 -9.32 -15.69 -3.99
N ASP A 128 -9.03 -14.43 -3.80
CA ASP A 128 -10.06 -13.43 -3.49
C ASP A 128 -10.40 -12.47 -4.64
N ALA A 129 -9.83 -12.69 -5.82
CA ALA A 129 -9.98 -11.75 -6.93
C ALA A 129 -11.44 -11.42 -7.26
N GLY A 130 -12.31 -12.42 -7.23
CA GLY A 130 -13.74 -12.26 -7.54
C GLY A 130 -14.62 -11.82 -6.38
N LYS A 131 -14.06 -11.65 -5.19
CA LYS A 131 -14.84 -11.37 -3.97
C LYS A 131 -14.61 -9.96 -3.42
N LEU A 132 -13.69 -9.20 -4.00
CA LEU A 132 -13.39 -7.85 -3.56
C LEU A 132 -14.50 -6.88 -3.99
N PRO A 133 -14.79 -5.85 -3.18
CA PRO A 133 -15.79 -4.83 -3.54
C PRO A 133 -15.26 -3.80 -4.53
N CYS A 134 -14.01 -3.89 -4.97
CA CYS A 134 -13.37 -2.96 -5.90
C CYS A 134 -12.39 -3.69 -6.81
N PRO A 135 -12.05 -3.10 -7.96
CA PRO A 135 -11.00 -3.63 -8.83
C PRO A 135 -9.63 -3.63 -8.17
N VAL A 136 -8.76 -4.51 -8.63
CA VAL A 136 -7.35 -4.53 -8.26
C VAL A 136 -6.53 -4.04 -9.44
N MET A 137 -5.66 -3.05 -9.19
CA MET A 137 -4.68 -2.58 -10.16
C MET A 137 -3.30 -3.12 -9.77
N ILE A 138 -2.70 -3.89 -10.65
CA ILE A 138 -1.35 -4.41 -10.43
C ILE A 138 -0.37 -3.55 -11.21
N ILE A 139 0.54 -2.91 -10.50
CA ILE A 139 1.51 -2.00 -11.07
C ILE A 139 2.87 -2.69 -11.14
N PRO A 140 3.36 -2.98 -12.36
CA PRO A 140 4.70 -3.58 -12.50
C PRO A 140 5.79 -2.69 -11.91
N GLY A 141 6.61 -3.26 -11.05
CA GLY A 141 7.70 -2.52 -10.40
C GLY A 141 8.80 -2.05 -11.35
N SER A 142 8.78 -2.52 -12.60
CA SER A 142 9.72 -2.13 -13.65
C SER A 142 9.32 -0.87 -14.43
N LEU A 143 8.14 -0.30 -14.17
CA LEU A 143 7.70 0.89 -14.91
C LEU A 143 8.59 2.09 -14.63
N SER A 144 8.98 2.77 -15.70
CA SER A 144 9.73 4.02 -15.63
C SER A 144 8.84 5.21 -15.29
N GLU A 145 9.45 6.35 -14.94
CA GLU A 145 8.72 7.60 -14.69
C GLU A 145 7.87 8.02 -15.88
N ASP A 146 8.41 7.89 -17.10
CA ASP A 146 7.67 8.23 -18.32
C ASP A 146 6.48 7.31 -18.55
N GLN A 147 6.63 6.02 -18.28
CA GLN A 147 5.54 5.05 -18.36
C GLN A 147 4.46 5.34 -17.31
N LEU A 148 4.86 5.67 -16.08
CA LEU A 148 3.93 6.05 -15.03
C LEU A 148 3.11 7.27 -15.42
N GLU A 149 3.75 8.28 -16.01
CA GLU A 149 3.06 9.48 -16.48
C GLU A 149 2.05 9.17 -17.60
N THR A 150 2.43 8.32 -18.53
CA THR A 150 1.59 7.97 -19.68
C THR A 150 0.42 7.06 -19.29
N LEU A 151 0.67 6.09 -18.41
CA LEU A 151 -0.29 5.03 -18.11
C LEU A 151 -1.23 5.37 -16.95
N SER A 152 -0.85 6.29 -16.08
CA SER A 152 -1.72 6.72 -15.00
C SER A 152 -2.86 7.67 -15.49
#